data_cce81b479f77b541984798a502cf742e
#
_entry.id   cce81b479f77b541984798a502cf742e
#
_cell.length_a   1.000
_cell.length_b   1.000
_cell.length_c   1.000
_cell.angle_alpha   90.00
_cell.angle_beta   90.00
_cell.angle_gamma   90.00
#
_symmetry.space_group_name_H-M   'P 1'
#
loop_
_entity.id
_entity.type
_entity.pdbx_description
1 polymer ?
#
loop_
_entity_poly.entity_id
_entity_poly.type
_entity_poly.pdbx_seq_one_letter_code
_entity_poly.pdbx_strand_id
1 'polypeptide(L)'
;MDVPGGKRDEIITYLKDKYGQNNVSQMLTFGRLQGRSALKEVLRVNNACGFSEMNEITKSIPDEAAISDQLAEMDEEDRSIIRWALLNNPDDLRDYCFINDAGQLEGDYSELFQQAIDIEGTFKTQGKHAAGVVISAEELYKVCPMVNPKSGTEKIAGLEMADLEALGHVKFDVLGINLLDKLMMIKELV
;
A
#
# COMPACT_ATOMS: atom_id res chain seq x y z
N MET A 1 4.31 15.56 11.45
CA MET A 1 4.01 16.08 12.83
C MET A 1 3.58 14.90 13.68
N ASP A 2 4.31 14.66 14.77
CA ASP A 2 4.06 13.57 15.70
C ASP A 2 3.25 14.10 16.87
N VAL A 3 2.12 13.44 17.14
CA VAL A 3 1.17 13.85 18.18
C VAL A 3 0.74 12.61 18.98
N PRO A 4 0.26 12.77 20.22
CA PRO A 4 -0.43 11.68 20.91
C PRO A 4 -1.60 11.17 20.07
N GLY A 5 -1.77 9.85 19.98
CA GLY A 5 -2.81 9.24 19.14
C GLY A 5 -4.22 9.76 19.47
N GLY A 6 -4.52 9.91 20.74
CA GLY A 6 -5.79 10.49 21.21
C GLY A 6 -6.00 11.97 20.86
N LYS A 7 -4.95 12.70 20.46
CA LYS A 7 -5.02 14.13 20.10
C LYS A 7 -5.06 14.38 18.58
N ARG A 8 -4.94 13.35 17.77
CA ARG A 8 -4.86 13.49 16.32
C ARG A 8 -6.09 14.15 15.72
N ASP A 9 -7.28 13.74 16.14
CA ASP A 9 -8.54 14.28 15.61
C ASP A 9 -8.77 15.73 16.02
N GLU A 10 -8.28 16.14 17.21
CA GLU A 10 -8.30 17.55 17.64
C GLU A 10 -7.43 18.43 16.73
N ILE A 11 -6.26 17.92 16.29
CA ILE A 11 -5.40 18.63 15.34
C ILE A 11 -6.07 18.76 13.96
N ILE A 12 -6.71 17.72 13.47
CA ILE A 12 -7.45 17.77 12.20
C ILE A 12 -8.59 18.79 12.28
N THR A 13 -9.33 18.81 13.39
CA THR A 13 -10.39 19.80 13.64
C THR A 13 -9.81 21.22 13.66
N TYR A 14 -8.71 21.44 14.37
CA TYR A 14 -8.03 22.74 14.36
C TYR A 14 -7.61 23.19 12.95
N LEU A 15 -7.08 22.29 12.14
CA LEU A 15 -6.71 22.62 10.75
C LEU A 15 -7.94 23.01 9.92
N LYS A 16 -9.06 22.32 10.08
CA LYS A 16 -10.33 22.65 9.44
C LYS A 16 -10.88 24.02 9.86
N ASP A 17 -10.79 24.32 11.15
CA ASP A 17 -11.25 25.62 11.68
C ASP A 17 -10.36 26.77 11.17
N LYS A 18 -9.06 26.51 11.04
CA LYS A 18 -8.07 27.50 10.60
C LYS A 18 -8.09 27.76 9.08
N TYR A 19 -8.21 26.72 8.28
CA TYR A 19 -8.06 26.80 6.81
C TYR A 19 -9.39 26.65 6.05
N GLY A 20 -10.46 26.26 6.73
CA GLY A 20 -11.80 26.05 6.18
C GLY A 20 -12.21 24.56 6.18
N GLN A 21 -13.46 24.32 6.52
CA GLN A 21 -14.04 22.97 6.65
C GLN A 21 -13.99 22.19 5.32
N ASN A 22 -14.13 22.87 4.19
CA ASN A 22 -14.10 22.28 2.85
C ASN A 22 -12.70 22.28 2.22
N ASN A 23 -11.72 22.91 2.86
CA ASN A 23 -10.36 23.05 2.35
C ASN A 23 -9.38 22.03 2.96
N VAL A 24 -9.82 21.32 4.00
CA VAL A 24 -9.00 20.33 4.72
C VAL A 24 -9.72 19.00 4.73
N SER A 25 -9.03 17.95 4.31
CA SER A 25 -9.56 16.58 4.34
C SER A 25 -8.44 15.55 4.54
N GLN A 26 -8.81 14.40 5.03
CA GLN A 26 -7.97 13.21 4.89
C GLN A 26 -7.99 12.75 3.43
N MET A 27 -7.04 11.90 3.05
CA MET A 27 -6.86 11.48 1.67
C MET A 27 -6.99 9.97 1.51
N LEU A 28 -7.23 9.58 0.28
CA LEU A 28 -7.27 8.19 -0.13
C LEU A 28 -5.88 7.58 -0.16
N THR A 29 -5.81 6.26 -0.01
CA THR A 29 -4.66 5.44 -0.38
C THR A 29 -5.14 4.14 -1.00
N PHE A 30 -4.41 3.65 -1.99
CA PHE A 30 -4.66 2.35 -2.61
C PHE A 30 -3.65 1.33 -2.12
N GLY A 31 -4.16 0.19 -1.64
CA GLY A 31 -3.33 -0.99 -1.45
C GLY A 31 -3.18 -1.72 -2.78
N ARG A 32 -1.95 -2.00 -3.18
CA ARG A 32 -1.62 -2.73 -4.41
C ARG A 32 -1.33 -4.19 -4.11
N LEU A 33 -1.59 -5.04 -5.09
CA LEU A 33 -1.10 -6.41 -5.10
C LEU A 33 0.39 -6.36 -5.45
N GLN A 34 1.23 -6.74 -4.50
CA GLN A 34 2.66 -6.86 -4.72
C GLN A 34 3.06 -8.33 -4.61
N GLY A 35 4.14 -8.74 -5.24
CA GLY A 35 4.69 -10.08 -5.35
C GLY A 35 4.01 -11.16 -4.50
N ARG A 36 4.37 -11.24 -3.21
CA ARG A 36 3.80 -12.22 -2.28
C ARG A 36 2.27 -12.16 -2.18
N SER A 37 1.69 -10.97 -2.18
CA SER A 37 0.23 -10.81 -2.06
C SER A 37 -0.50 -11.12 -3.36
N ALA A 38 0.10 -10.88 -4.51
CA ALA A 38 -0.43 -11.24 -5.82
C ALA A 38 -0.48 -12.76 -5.97
N LEU A 39 0.64 -13.45 -5.69
CA LEU A 39 0.68 -14.91 -5.78
C LEU A 39 -0.28 -15.57 -4.79
N LYS A 40 -0.36 -15.11 -3.54
CA LYS A 40 -1.34 -15.62 -2.57
C LYS A 40 -2.79 -15.47 -3.06
N GLU A 41 -3.11 -14.35 -3.67
CA GLU A 41 -4.46 -14.11 -4.19
C GLU A 41 -4.80 -15.07 -5.32
N VAL A 42 -3.89 -15.27 -6.28
CA VAL A 42 -4.08 -16.21 -7.39
C VAL A 42 -4.20 -17.65 -6.91
N LEU A 43 -3.30 -18.10 -6.04
CA LEU A 43 -3.37 -19.46 -5.46
C LEU A 43 -4.68 -19.70 -4.71
N ARG A 44 -5.14 -18.69 -3.94
CA ARG A 44 -6.40 -18.76 -3.18
C ARG A 44 -7.63 -18.84 -4.09
N VAL A 45 -7.71 -17.99 -5.11
CA VAL A 45 -8.86 -17.92 -6.03
C VAL A 45 -8.98 -19.19 -6.86
N ASN A 46 -7.84 -19.75 -7.27
CA ASN A 46 -7.81 -20.99 -8.04
C ASN A 46 -7.94 -22.27 -7.16
N ASN A 47 -8.02 -22.13 -5.83
CA ASN A 47 -7.99 -23.25 -4.88
C ASN A 47 -6.82 -24.23 -5.15
N ALA A 48 -5.67 -23.71 -5.54
CA ALA A 48 -4.54 -24.48 -6.01
C ALA A 48 -3.85 -25.27 -4.88
N CYS A 49 -3.86 -24.74 -3.66
CA CYS A 49 -3.21 -25.38 -2.51
C CYS A 49 -3.85 -24.92 -1.18
N GLY A 50 -3.49 -25.62 -0.10
CA GLY A 50 -3.91 -25.27 1.26
C GLY A 50 -3.17 -24.03 1.80
N PHE A 51 -3.70 -23.46 2.89
CA PHE A 51 -3.14 -22.25 3.50
C PHE A 51 -1.67 -22.40 3.93
N SER A 52 -1.29 -23.56 4.47
CA SER A 52 0.09 -23.83 4.91
C SER A 52 1.04 -23.85 3.73
N GLU A 53 0.68 -24.58 2.68
CA GLU A 53 1.44 -24.68 1.44
C GLU A 53 1.55 -23.34 0.72
N MET A 54 0.47 -22.57 0.64
CA MET A 54 0.48 -21.20 0.10
C MET A 54 1.52 -20.32 0.80
N ASN A 55 1.60 -20.40 2.13
CA ASN A 55 2.59 -19.64 2.89
C ASN A 55 4.04 -20.12 2.62
N GLU A 56 4.23 -21.43 2.42
CA GLU A 56 5.52 -22.00 2.06
C GLU A 56 5.99 -21.52 0.69
N ILE A 57 5.13 -21.66 -0.34
CA ILE A 57 5.40 -21.19 -1.71
C ILE A 57 5.79 -19.70 -1.72
N THR A 58 5.06 -18.89 -0.97
CA THR A 58 5.24 -17.43 -1.01
C THR A 58 6.31 -16.88 -0.05
N LYS A 59 6.94 -17.73 0.76
CA LYS A 59 7.92 -17.35 1.78
C LYS A 59 9.18 -16.72 1.19
N SER A 60 9.65 -17.27 0.07
CA SER A 60 10.86 -16.84 -0.64
C SER A 60 10.67 -15.61 -1.53
N ILE A 61 9.42 -15.13 -1.68
CA ILE A 61 9.13 -13.89 -2.40
C ILE A 61 9.37 -12.71 -1.45
N PRO A 62 10.32 -11.81 -1.75
CA PRO A 62 10.65 -10.69 -0.89
C PRO A 62 9.56 -9.61 -0.86
N ASP A 63 9.67 -8.70 0.07
CA ASP A 63 8.92 -7.46 0.04
C ASP A 63 9.59 -6.46 -0.92
N GLU A 64 8.81 -5.65 -1.64
CA GLU A 64 9.30 -4.67 -2.63
C GLU A 64 10.40 -3.77 -2.06
N ALA A 65 10.21 -3.27 -0.84
CA ALA A 65 11.17 -2.38 -0.19
C ALA A 65 12.56 -3.01 0.03
N ALA A 66 12.64 -4.34 0.10
CA ALA A 66 13.91 -5.06 0.30
C ALA A 66 14.73 -5.18 -0.99
N ILE A 67 14.10 -5.06 -2.15
CA ILE A 67 14.71 -5.26 -3.48
C ILE A 67 14.44 -4.09 -4.44
N SER A 68 14.08 -2.93 -3.93
CA SER A 68 13.68 -1.76 -4.75
C SER A 68 14.74 -1.35 -5.77
N ASP A 69 16.02 -1.37 -5.37
CA ASP A 69 17.13 -1.01 -6.24
C ASP A 69 17.32 -2.03 -7.36
N GLN A 70 17.24 -3.32 -7.03
CA GLN A 70 17.32 -4.40 -8.01
C GLN A 70 16.14 -4.40 -8.98
N LEU A 71 14.93 -4.09 -8.50
CA LEU A 71 13.77 -3.94 -9.38
C LEU A 71 13.91 -2.76 -10.33
N ALA A 72 14.56 -1.67 -9.90
CA ALA A 72 14.81 -0.51 -10.76
C ALA A 72 15.82 -0.80 -11.88
N GLU A 73 16.72 -1.78 -11.68
CA GLU A 73 17.69 -2.24 -12.68
C GLU A 73 17.09 -3.23 -13.70
N MET A 74 15.92 -3.80 -13.44
CA MET A 74 15.24 -4.71 -14.37
C MET A 74 14.60 -3.94 -15.52
N ASP A 75 14.56 -4.56 -16.69
CA ASP A 75 13.82 -4.05 -17.84
C ASP A 75 12.34 -3.84 -17.48
N GLU A 76 11.72 -2.80 -17.99
CA GLU A 76 10.36 -2.40 -17.60
C GLU A 76 9.33 -3.51 -17.86
N GLU A 77 9.50 -4.27 -18.95
CA GLU A 77 8.63 -5.37 -19.37
C GLU A 77 8.73 -6.60 -18.43
N ASP A 78 9.90 -6.80 -17.82
CA ASP A 78 10.18 -7.94 -16.91
C ASP A 78 10.15 -7.56 -15.43
N ARG A 79 9.89 -6.29 -15.12
CA ARG A 79 9.90 -5.77 -13.74
C ARG A 79 8.77 -6.36 -12.91
N SER A 80 9.12 -7.37 -12.12
CA SER A 80 8.20 -8.08 -11.23
C SER A 80 8.97 -8.64 -10.04
N ILE A 81 8.41 -8.51 -8.84
CA ILE A 81 8.97 -9.10 -7.61
C ILE A 81 8.96 -10.63 -7.72
N ILE A 82 7.95 -11.20 -8.36
CA ILE A 82 7.81 -12.65 -8.55
C ILE A 82 8.90 -13.14 -9.52
N ARG A 83 9.10 -12.48 -10.66
CA ARG A 83 10.18 -12.82 -11.60
C ARG A 83 11.55 -12.68 -10.96
N TRP A 84 11.76 -11.61 -10.21
CA TRP A 84 12.98 -11.42 -9.45
C TRP A 84 13.24 -12.60 -8.49
N ALA A 85 12.21 -13.04 -7.76
CA ALA A 85 12.34 -14.17 -6.83
C ALA A 85 12.66 -15.48 -7.55
N LEU A 86 12.05 -15.75 -8.71
CA LEU A 86 12.33 -16.93 -9.52
C LEU A 86 13.79 -16.95 -10.04
N LEU A 87 14.37 -15.79 -10.33
CA LEU A 87 15.74 -15.65 -10.80
C LEU A 87 16.76 -15.74 -9.66
N ASN A 88 16.45 -15.21 -8.48
CA ASN A 88 17.41 -15.06 -7.39
C ASN A 88 17.24 -16.09 -6.27
N ASN A 89 16.06 -16.73 -6.14
CA ASN A 89 15.76 -17.77 -5.18
C ASN A 89 15.24 -19.05 -5.88
N PRO A 90 15.93 -19.56 -6.94
CA PRO A 90 15.42 -20.65 -7.75
C PRO A 90 15.25 -21.95 -6.96
N ASP A 91 16.13 -22.24 -6.00
CA ASP A 91 16.08 -23.49 -5.22
C ASP A 91 14.81 -23.60 -4.36
N ASP A 92 14.29 -22.48 -3.87
CA ASP A 92 13.09 -22.45 -3.03
C ASP A 92 11.77 -22.59 -3.84
N LEU A 93 11.80 -22.23 -5.12
CA LEU A 93 10.62 -22.14 -5.97
C LEU A 93 10.56 -23.22 -7.06
N ARG A 94 11.68 -23.93 -7.31
CA ARG A 94 11.84 -24.86 -8.43
C ARG A 94 10.79 -25.97 -8.48
N ASP A 95 10.36 -26.45 -7.33
CA ASP A 95 9.33 -27.48 -7.24
C ASP A 95 7.94 -27.00 -7.68
N TYR A 96 7.74 -25.69 -7.79
CA TYR A 96 6.48 -25.07 -8.16
C TYR A 96 6.55 -24.39 -9.53
N CYS A 97 7.55 -23.52 -9.72
CA CYS A 97 7.77 -22.75 -10.92
C CYS A 97 9.24 -22.34 -11.07
N PHE A 98 9.74 -22.35 -12.30
CA PHE A 98 11.08 -21.86 -12.64
C PHE A 98 11.08 -21.19 -14.01
N ILE A 99 12.13 -20.43 -14.29
CA ILE A 99 12.36 -19.79 -15.61
C ILE A 99 13.35 -20.67 -16.38
N ASN A 100 12.95 -21.11 -17.59
CA ASN A 100 13.79 -21.91 -18.47
C ASN A 100 14.80 -21.03 -19.23
N ASP A 101 15.69 -21.68 -20.01
CA ASP A 101 16.72 -21.00 -20.80
C ASP A 101 16.14 -20.04 -21.88
N ALA A 102 14.88 -20.21 -22.25
CA ALA A 102 14.15 -19.34 -23.17
C ALA A 102 13.44 -18.17 -22.49
N GLY A 103 13.58 -18.02 -21.16
CA GLY A 103 12.92 -16.98 -20.36
C GLY A 103 11.44 -17.23 -20.06
N GLN A 104 10.95 -18.44 -20.33
CA GLN A 104 9.55 -18.83 -20.11
C GLN A 104 9.39 -19.51 -18.74
N LEU A 105 8.19 -19.35 -18.16
CA LEU A 105 7.83 -20.03 -16.91
C LEU A 105 7.47 -21.49 -17.19
N GLU A 106 8.03 -22.39 -16.41
CA GLU A 106 7.74 -23.83 -16.42
C GLU A 106 7.51 -24.35 -15.01
N GLY A 107 6.83 -25.50 -14.88
CA GLY A 107 6.47 -26.13 -13.62
C GLY A 107 4.96 -26.23 -13.43
N ASP A 108 4.55 -26.99 -12.40
CA ASP A 108 3.14 -27.30 -12.15
C ASP A 108 2.28 -26.07 -11.85
N TYR A 109 2.88 -25.00 -11.34
CA TYR A 109 2.21 -23.74 -11.03
C TYR A 109 2.56 -22.60 -12.00
N SER A 110 3.22 -22.88 -13.13
CA SER A 110 3.69 -21.85 -14.09
C SER A 110 2.59 -20.89 -14.54
N GLU A 111 1.40 -21.41 -14.87
CA GLU A 111 0.25 -20.57 -15.25
C GLU A 111 -0.23 -19.66 -14.11
N LEU A 112 -0.20 -20.14 -12.87
CA LEU A 112 -0.60 -19.38 -11.69
C LEU A 112 0.44 -18.29 -11.35
N PHE A 113 1.71 -18.59 -11.52
CA PHE A 113 2.77 -17.60 -11.38
C PHE A 113 2.66 -16.52 -12.45
N GLN A 114 2.36 -16.89 -13.72
CA GLN A 114 2.13 -15.90 -14.78
C GLN A 114 0.93 -15.00 -14.45
N GLN A 115 -0.21 -15.57 -14.05
CA GLN A 115 -1.38 -14.80 -13.62
C GLN A 115 -1.05 -13.84 -12.47
N ALA A 116 -0.20 -14.27 -11.54
CA ALA A 116 0.21 -13.43 -10.42
C ALA A 116 1.11 -12.26 -10.86
N ILE A 117 2.02 -12.50 -11.80
CA ILE A 117 2.85 -11.48 -12.44
C ILE A 117 1.96 -10.45 -13.17
N ASP A 118 0.98 -10.93 -13.93
CA ASP A 118 0.09 -10.07 -14.73
C ASP A 118 -0.78 -9.14 -13.86
N ILE A 119 -1.11 -9.55 -12.63
CA ILE A 119 -1.89 -8.69 -11.69
C ILE A 119 -1.01 -7.93 -10.70
N GLU A 120 0.29 -8.17 -10.68
CA GLU A 120 1.22 -7.47 -9.80
C GLU A 120 1.18 -5.96 -10.06
N GLY A 121 1.20 -5.15 -9.01
CA GLY A 121 1.07 -3.70 -9.11
C GLY A 121 -0.35 -3.16 -9.24
N THR A 122 -1.35 -4.00 -9.52
CA THR A 122 -2.75 -3.57 -9.63
C THR A 122 -3.37 -3.20 -8.29
N PHE A 123 -4.38 -2.34 -8.31
CA PHE A 123 -5.07 -1.92 -7.09
C PHE A 123 -5.97 -3.03 -6.55
N LYS A 124 -5.79 -3.36 -5.27
CA LYS A 124 -6.61 -4.34 -4.55
C LYS A 124 -7.61 -3.70 -3.60
N THR A 125 -7.17 -2.70 -2.86
CA THR A 125 -7.98 -2.10 -1.79
C THR A 125 -7.92 -0.59 -1.86
N GLN A 126 -9.04 0.03 -1.48
CA GLN A 126 -9.14 1.45 -1.25
C GLN A 126 -9.24 1.68 0.26
N GLY A 127 -8.41 2.54 0.79
CA GLY A 127 -8.36 2.88 2.19
C GLY A 127 -8.25 4.38 2.44
N LYS A 128 -8.42 4.77 3.69
CA LYS A 128 -8.12 6.12 4.16
C LYS A 128 -6.67 6.16 4.65
N HIS A 129 -5.87 7.11 4.17
CA HIS A 129 -4.49 7.26 4.60
C HIS A 129 -4.42 7.54 6.10
N ALA A 130 -3.61 6.77 6.82
CA ALA A 130 -3.59 6.81 8.29
C ALA A 130 -3.14 8.15 8.86
N ALA A 131 -2.20 8.83 8.22
CA ALA A 131 -1.57 10.07 8.71
C ALA A 131 -1.85 11.29 7.84
N GLY A 132 -2.08 11.09 6.54
CA GLY A 132 -2.16 12.17 5.55
C GLY A 132 -3.40 13.06 5.71
N VAL A 133 -3.16 14.36 5.74
CA VAL A 133 -4.17 15.41 5.69
C VAL A 133 -3.77 16.37 4.58
N VAL A 134 -4.67 16.62 3.64
CA VAL A 134 -4.47 17.57 2.56
C VAL A 134 -5.10 18.92 2.92
N ILE A 135 -4.40 20.00 2.61
CA ILE A 135 -4.88 21.37 2.73
C ILE A 135 -4.82 22.01 1.34
N SER A 136 -5.94 22.58 0.92
CA SER A 136 -6.09 23.26 -0.37
C SER A 136 -6.43 24.74 -0.17
N ALA A 137 -5.94 25.59 -1.06
CA ALA A 137 -6.35 27.01 -1.10
C ALA A 137 -7.81 27.18 -1.53
N GLU A 138 -8.30 26.27 -2.38
CA GLU A 138 -9.71 26.21 -2.81
C GLU A 138 -10.44 25.07 -2.11
N GLU A 139 -11.77 25.10 -2.13
CA GLU A 139 -12.59 24.01 -1.60
C GLU A 139 -12.30 22.70 -2.36
N LEU A 140 -11.95 21.65 -1.64
CA LEU A 140 -11.46 20.38 -2.20
C LEU A 140 -12.43 19.76 -3.21
N TYR A 141 -13.73 19.88 -3.02
CA TYR A 141 -14.72 19.33 -3.96
C TYR A 141 -14.72 20.02 -5.34
N LYS A 142 -14.06 21.17 -5.49
CA LYS A 142 -13.88 21.86 -6.78
C LYS A 142 -12.66 21.39 -7.55
N VAL A 143 -11.67 20.84 -6.84
CA VAL A 143 -10.35 20.53 -7.39
C VAL A 143 -10.00 19.04 -7.39
N CYS A 144 -10.70 18.22 -6.59
CA CYS A 144 -10.55 16.78 -6.62
C CYS A 144 -11.86 16.05 -6.33
N PRO A 145 -12.04 14.80 -6.79
CA PRO A 145 -13.18 13.98 -6.43
C PRO A 145 -13.20 13.72 -4.92
N MET A 146 -14.39 13.78 -4.31
CA MET A 146 -14.58 13.45 -2.90
C MET A 146 -15.26 12.08 -2.79
N VAL A 147 -14.68 11.16 -2.04
CA VAL A 147 -15.14 9.77 -1.89
C VAL A 147 -15.56 9.45 -0.46
N ASN A 148 -16.48 8.51 -0.32
CA ASN A 148 -16.86 7.99 0.98
C ASN A 148 -15.81 6.94 1.44
N PRO A 149 -15.22 7.09 2.61
CA PRO A 149 -14.33 6.06 3.15
C PRO A 149 -15.14 4.81 3.56
N LYS A 150 -14.48 3.66 3.64
CA LYS A 150 -15.11 2.42 4.14
C LYS A 150 -15.55 2.53 5.61
N SER A 151 -14.88 3.37 6.38
CA SER A 151 -15.19 3.64 7.79
C SER A 151 -15.29 5.14 8.03
N GLY A 152 -16.33 5.56 8.76
CA GLY A 152 -16.65 6.97 9.02
C GLY A 152 -17.65 7.53 7.99
N THR A 153 -18.17 8.70 8.29
CA THR A 153 -19.21 9.37 7.51
C THR A 153 -18.71 10.58 6.71
N GLU A 154 -17.52 11.06 7.04
CA GLU A 154 -16.92 12.23 6.42
C GLU A 154 -16.20 11.84 5.13
N LYS A 155 -16.51 12.56 4.05
CA LYS A 155 -15.84 12.36 2.76
C LYS A 155 -14.36 12.71 2.84
N ILE A 156 -13.56 12.00 2.08
CA ILE A 156 -12.12 12.20 1.96
C ILE A 156 -11.73 12.56 0.52
N ALA A 157 -10.59 13.24 0.35
CA ALA A 157 -10.03 13.50 -0.97
C ALA A 157 -9.76 12.19 -1.71
N GLY A 158 -10.32 12.01 -2.89
CA GLY A 158 -10.36 10.77 -3.67
C GLY A 158 -9.15 10.56 -4.58
N LEU A 159 -8.03 11.21 -4.28
CA LEU A 159 -6.75 11.06 -4.98
C LEU A 159 -5.66 10.64 -4.00
N GLU A 160 -4.63 9.98 -4.52
CA GLU A 160 -3.42 9.67 -3.76
C GLU A 160 -2.52 10.90 -3.60
N MET A 161 -1.52 10.77 -2.75
CA MET A 161 -0.60 11.85 -2.41
C MET A 161 0.06 12.48 -3.64
N ALA A 162 0.62 11.67 -4.54
CA ALA A 162 1.34 12.15 -5.71
C ALA A 162 0.45 13.00 -6.64
N ASP A 163 -0.81 12.59 -6.81
CA ASP A 163 -1.78 13.32 -7.63
C ASP A 163 -2.18 14.64 -6.98
N LEU A 164 -2.40 14.63 -5.65
CA LEU A 164 -2.75 15.86 -4.91
C LEU A 164 -1.61 16.87 -4.90
N GLU A 165 -0.35 16.41 -4.77
CA GLU A 165 0.84 17.26 -4.85
C GLU A 165 1.04 17.81 -6.26
N ALA A 166 0.80 17.01 -7.30
CA ALA A 166 0.84 17.45 -8.70
C ALA A 166 -0.21 18.53 -9.01
N LEU A 167 -1.36 18.50 -8.31
CA LEU A 167 -2.39 19.53 -8.36
C LEU A 167 -2.07 20.77 -7.51
N GLY A 168 -0.92 20.80 -6.83
CA GLY A 168 -0.46 21.93 -6.02
C GLY A 168 -1.02 21.99 -4.61
N HIS A 169 -1.61 20.89 -4.11
CA HIS A 169 -2.10 20.83 -2.73
C HIS A 169 -0.99 20.49 -1.74
N VAL A 170 -1.12 20.98 -0.52
CA VAL A 170 -0.14 20.73 0.55
C VAL A 170 -0.60 19.56 1.40
N LYS A 171 0.28 18.55 1.53
CA LYS A 171 0.07 17.41 2.42
C LYS A 171 0.78 17.63 3.76
N PHE A 172 0.07 17.31 4.83
CA PHE A 172 0.62 17.20 6.18
C PHE A 172 0.41 15.78 6.70
N ASP A 173 1.47 15.19 7.22
CA ASP A 173 1.38 13.93 7.95
C ASP A 173 1.22 14.20 9.44
N VAL A 174 0.04 13.87 9.96
CA VAL A 174 -0.29 13.93 11.39
C VAL A 174 -0.26 12.51 11.94
N LEU A 175 0.86 12.13 12.51
CA LEU A 175 1.12 10.78 13.02
C LEU A 175 0.68 10.68 14.50
N GLY A 176 -0.29 9.84 14.78
CA GLY A 176 -0.67 9.47 16.15
C GLY A 176 0.28 8.43 16.71
N ILE A 177 1.05 8.79 17.74
CA ILE A 177 2.07 7.93 18.35
C ILE A 177 1.63 7.48 19.73
N ASN A 178 1.42 6.18 19.90
CA ASN A 178 1.00 5.57 21.18
C ASN A 178 2.00 5.81 22.33
N LEU A 179 3.29 5.96 22.03
CA LEU A 179 4.29 6.28 23.05
C LEU A 179 4.04 7.67 23.65
N LEU A 180 3.64 8.63 22.84
CA LEU A 180 3.31 9.98 23.31
C LEU A 180 2.06 9.97 24.19
N ASP A 181 1.05 9.14 23.92
CA ASP A 181 -0.10 8.94 24.82
C ASP A 181 0.35 8.44 26.20
N LYS A 182 1.23 7.42 26.22
CA LYS A 182 1.79 6.88 27.48
C LYS A 182 2.57 7.93 28.26
N LEU A 183 3.39 8.74 27.58
CA LEU A 183 4.15 9.81 28.22
C LEU A 183 3.23 10.89 28.80
N MET A 184 2.14 11.23 28.10
CA MET A 184 1.15 12.17 28.62
C MET A 184 0.45 11.61 29.86
N MET A 185 0.02 10.35 29.83
CA MET A 185 -0.58 9.70 31.00
C MET A 185 0.36 9.71 32.23
N ILE A 186 1.65 9.43 32.02
CA ILE A 186 2.64 9.49 33.09
C ILE A 186 2.75 10.92 33.65
N LYS A 187 2.77 11.93 32.79
CA LYS A 187 2.84 13.33 33.20
C LYS A 187 1.63 13.78 34.03
N GLU A 188 0.45 13.20 33.79
CA GLU A 188 -0.77 13.49 34.56
C GLU A 188 -0.79 12.79 35.95
N LEU A 189 0.04 11.75 36.11
CA LEU A 189 0.15 11.00 37.37
C LEU A 189 1.20 11.56 38.34
N VAL A 190 2.04 12.49 37.90
CA VAL A 190 3.11 13.16 38.65
C VAL A 190 2.73 14.61 38.93
#